data_b4650a3d137e772d1d508aeb55b5dc4e
#
_entry.id   b4650a3d137e772d1d508aeb55b5dc4e
#
_cell.length_a   1.000
_cell.length_b   1.000
_cell.length_c   1.000
_cell.angle_alpha   90.00
_cell.angle_beta   90.00
_cell.angle_gamma   90.00
#
_symmetry.space_group_name_H-M   'P 1'
#
loop_
_entity.id
_entity.type
_entity.pdbx_description
1 polymer ?
#
loop_
_entity_poly.entity_id
_entity_poly.type
_entity_poly.pdbx_seq_one_letter_code
_entity_poly.pdbx_strand_id
1 'polypeptide(L)'
;MSLTIGQLAREARIGVETIRYYQRRRLIEEPRRPAGGGSAGGIRRYDVGHLQRLRFIRSAQAAGFTLDKIAELLALDATDDRPRARALAAEQITALDRRIAEMTAARNALHRLASACGASDDGPCPIIAAFEHPGE
;
A
#
# COMPACT_ATOMS: atom_id res chain seq x y z
N MET A 1 19.84 7.74 -16.71
CA MET A 1 19.03 6.56 -16.97
C MET A 1 17.67 7.01 -17.48
N SER A 2 17.25 6.49 -18.60
CA SER A 2 15.99 6.88 -19.24
C SER A 2 15.14 5.63 -19.48
N LEU A 3 13.95 5.60 -18.89
CA LEU A 3 13.08 4.44 -18.92
C LEU A 3 11.74 4.77 -19.57
N THR A 4 11.18 3.82 -20.31
CA THR A 4 9.77 3.88 -20.69
C THR A 4 8.91 3.53 -19.48
N ILE A 5 7.61 3.82 -19.55
CA ILE A 5 6.70 3.46 -18.43
C ILE A 5 6.69 1.94 -18.20
N GLY A 6 6.81 1.13 -19.25
CA GLY A 6 6.86 -0.33 -19.09
C GLY A 6 8.14 -0.79 -18.39
N GLN A 7 9.28 -0.17 -18.72
CA GLN A 7 10.54 -0.46 -18.05
C GLN A 7 10.50 -0.01 -16.58
N LEU A 8 9.96 1.18 -16.32
CA LEU A 8 9.77 1.70 -14.97
C LEU A 8 8.91 0.76 -14.12
N ALA A 9 7.82 0.28 -14.69
CA ALA A 9 6.91 -0.67 -14.03
C ALA A 9 7.65 -1.95 -13.64
N ARG A 10 8.45 -2.50 -14.54
CA ARG A 10 9.25 -3.69 -14.25
C ARG A 10 10.27 -3.46 -13.14
N GLU A 11 10.99 -2.34 -13.21
CA GLU A 11 11.98 -2.00 -12.17
C GLU A 11 11.34 -1.77 -10.80
N ALA A 12 10.19 -1.13 -10.77
CA ALA A 12 9.46 -0.88 -9.52
C ALA A 12 8.61 -2.07 -9.06
N ARG A 13 8.49 -3.11 -9.88
CA ARG A 13 7.68 -4.32 -9.61
C ARG A 13 6.21 -4.00 -9.37
N ILE A 14 5.66 -3.12 -10.19
CA ILE A 14 4.24 -2.76 -10.17
C ILE A 14 3.70 -2.72 -11.59
N GLY A 15 2.39 -2.67 -11.74
CA GLY A 15 1.76 -2.56 -13.05
C GLY A 15 1.79 -1.13 -13.59
N VAL A 16 1.75 -1.00 -14.91
CA VAL A 16 1.68 0.30 -15.58
C VAL A 16 0.44 1.07 -15.13
N GLU A 17 -0.69 0.39 -14.96
CA GLU A 17 -1.94 1.01 -14.52
C GLU A 17 -1.83 1.59 -13.11
N THR A 18 -1.04 0.96 -12.24
CA THR A 18 -0.77 1.47 -10.90
C THR A 18 0.03 2.78 -10.97
N ILE A 19 1.02 2.84 -11.86
CA ILE A 19 1.80 4.08 -12.09
C ILE A 19 0.87 5.19 -12.56
N ARG A 20 0.01 4.90 -13.52
CA ARG A 20 -0.98 5.87 -14.05
C ARG A 20 -1.94 6.33 -12.95
N TYR A 21 -2.37 5.44 -12.10
CA TYR A 21 -3.20 5.78 -10.95
C TYR A 21 -2.48 6.76 -10.02
N TYR A 22 -1.21 6.49 -9.69
CA TYR A 22 -0.41 7.41 -8.87
C TYR A 22 -0.22 8.77 -9.54
N GLN A 23 -0.08 8.79 -10.85
CA GLN A 23 -0.02 10.06 -11.61
C GLN A 23 -1.33 10.84 -11.50
N ARG A 24 -2.46 10.17 -11.62
CA ARG A 24 -3.78 10.81 -11.43
C ARG A 24 -3.95 11.35 -10.01
N ARG A 25 -3.39 10.66 -9.02
CA ARG A 25 -3.39 11.08 -7.61
C ARG A 25 -2.30 12.10 -7.31
N ARG A 26 -1.51 12.49 -8.29
CA ARG A 26 -0.40 13.45 -8.16
C ARG A 26 0.67 13.02 -7.15
N LEU A 27 0.82 11.72 -6.96
CA LEU A 27 1.87 11.16 -6.13
C LEU A 27 3.20 11.04 -6.88
N ILE A 28 3.13 10.92 -8.18
CA ILE A 28 4.29 10.88 -9.08
C ILE A 28 4.01 11.78 -10.27
N GLU A 29 5.04 12.47 -10.72
CA GLU A 29 4.94 13.37 -11.88
C GLU A 29 4.79 12.57 -13.17
N GLU A 30 3.96 13.09 -14.07
CA GLU A 30 3.87 12.58 -15.44
C GLU A 30 4.77 13.42 -16.33
N PRO A 31 5.88 12.84 -16.86
CA PRO A 31 6.79 13.60 -17.72
C PRO A 31 6.09 14.04 -19.00
N ARG A 32 6.52 15.16 -19.55
CA ARG A 32 6.04 15.61 -20.85
C ARG A 32 6.59 14.70 -21.94
N ARG A 33 5.80 14.51 -22.99
CA ARG A 33 6.30 13.84 -24.20
C ARG A 33 7.37 14.72 -24.86
N PRO A 34 8.52 14.14 -25.29
CA PRO A 34 9.53 14.91 -25.98
C PRO A 34 8.96 15.55 -27.24
N ALA A 35 9.36 16.78 -27.53
CA ALA A 35 8.97 17.48 -28.76
C ALA A 35 9.63 16.82 -29.97
N GLY A 36 8.94 16.79 -31.13
CA GLY A 36 9.51 16.36 -32.40
C GLY A 36 9.46 14.88 -32.69
N GLY A 37 8.72 14.09 -31.93
CA GLY A 37 8.62 12.66 -32.16
C GLY A 37 7.40 12.26 -32.99
N GLY A 38 7.44 12.35 -34.31
CA GLY A 38 6.44 11.77 -35.19
C GLY A 38 4.98 12.16 -34.92
N SER A 39 4.04 11.47 -35.56
CA SER A 39 2.60 11.81 -35.53
C SER A 39 1.93 11.59 -34.17
N ALA A 40 2.57 10.87 -33.25
CA ALA A 40 2.02 10.57 -31.92
C ALA A 40 2.73 11.32 -30.79
N GLY A 41 3.68 12.21 -31.11
CA GLY A 41 4.59 12.76 -30.12
C GLY A 41 5.59 11.70 -29.65
N GLY A 42 6.64 12.10 -28.96
CA GLY A 42 7.62 11.16 -28.41
C GLY A 42 7.08 10.33 -27.25
N ILE A 43 7.74 9.21 -26.97
CA ILE A 43 7.45 8.38 -25.81
C ILE A 43 7.93 9.12 -24.55
N ARG A 44 7.09 9.18 -23.51
CA ARG A 44 7.49 9.75 -22.23
C ARG A 44 8.67 8.98 -21.64
N ARG A 45 9.60 9.71 -21.08
CA ARG A 45 10.80 9.13 -20.44
C ARG A 45 10.82 9.42 -18.95
N TYR A 46 11.12 8.39 -18.22
CA TYR A 46 11.20 8.43 -16.76
C TYR A 46 12.65 8.26 -16.32
N ASP A 47 13.02 8.85 -15.23
CA ASP A 47 14.37 8.78 -14.70
C ASP A 47 14.45 8.05 -13.36
N VAL A 48 15.65 8.03 -12.77
CA VAL A 48 15.88 7.38 -11.47
C VAL A 48 15.06 8.02 -10.37
N GLY A 49 14.76 9.32 -10.47
CA GLY A 49 13.92 10.00 -9.48
C GLY A 49 12.50 9.45 -9.44
N HIS A 50 11.93 9.14 -10.60
CA HIS A 50 10.63 8.47 -10.68
C HIS A 50 10.66 7.08 -10.04
N LEU A 51 11.73 6.32 -10.29
CA LEU A 51 11.88 5.00 -9.71
C LEU A 51 11.99 5.07 -8.17
N GLN A 52 12.80 5.99 -7.67
CA GLN A 52 12.95 6.22 -6.22
C GLN A 52 11.61 6.62 -5.59
N ARG A 53 10.84 7.48 -6.26
CA ARG A 53 9.52 7.89 -5.79
C ARG A 53 8.57 6.71 -5.71
N LEU A 54 8.54 5.85 -6.73
CA LEU A 54 7.71 4.65 -6.72
C LEU A 54 8.12 3.67 -5.61
N ARG A 55 9.41 3.49 -5.40
CA ARG A 55 9.91 2.65 -4.31
C ARG A 55 9.49 3.20 -2.94
N PHE A 56 9.55 4.52 -2.77
CA PHE A 56 9.08 5.17 -1.56
C PHE A 56 7.59 4.90 -1.32
N ILE A 57 6.75 5.12 -2.34
CA ILE A 57 5.31 4.90 -2.25
C ILE A 57 5.01 3.45 -1.85
N ARG A 58 5.67 2.49 -2.50
CA ARG A 58 5.48 1.07 -2.22
C ARG A 58 5.89 0.71 -0.79
N SER A 59 7.04 1.18 -0.35
CA SER A 59 7.53 0.93 1.02
C SER A 59 6.60 1.52 2.07
N ALA A 60 6.12 2.74 1.84
CA ALA A 60 5.20 3.40 2.77
C ALA A 60 3.85 2.68 2.82
N GLN A 61 3.34 2.20 1.67
CA GLN A 61 2.13 1.38 1.64
C GLN A 61 2.31 0.07 2.40
N ALA A 62 3.48 -0.57 2.27
CA ALA A 62 3.80 -1.79 3.02
C ALA A 62 3.82 -1.54 4.53
N ALA A 63 4.17 -0.33 4.96
CA ALA A 63 4.10 0.08 6.36
C ALA A 63 2.67 0.49 6.78
N GLY A 64 1.70 0.39 5.88
CA GLY A 64 0.30 0.64 6.17
C GLY A 64 -0.17 2.06 5.99
N PHE A 65 0.68 2.97 5.51
CA PHE A 65 0.24 4.34 5.23
C PHE A 65 -0.76 4.37 4.06
N THR A 66 -1.81 5.16 4.22
CA THR A 66 -2.74 5.44 3.12
C THR A 66 -2.06 6.34 2.08
N LEU A 67 -2.60 6.38 0.87
CA LEU A 67 -2.06 7.26 -0.17
C LEU A 67 -2.11 8.73 0.24
N ASP A 68 -3.14 9.15 0.98
CA ASP A 68 -3.23 10.53 1.50
C ASP A 68 -2.09 10.84 2.48
N LYS A 69 -1.76 9.90 3.38
CA LYS A 69 -0.65 10.06 4.31
C LYS A 69 0.70 10.03 3.59
N ILE A 70 0.81 9.22 2.54
CA ILE A 70 2.01 9.18 1.70
C ILE A 70 2.21 10.54 1.00
N ALA A 71 1.14 11.13 0.49
CA ALA A 71 1.20 12.47 -0.10
C ALA A 71 1.69 13.51 0.92
N GLU A 72 1.21 13.43 2.16
CA GLU A 72 1.69 14.28 3.26
C GLU A 72 3.20 14.10 3.49
N LEU A 73 3.66 12.85 3.60
CA LEU A 73 5.09 12.55 3.79
C LEU A 73 5.94 13.10 2.65
N LEU A 74 5.48 12.93 1.41
CA LEU A 74 6.19 13.43 0.23
C LEU A 74 6.29 14.96 0.23
N ALA A 75 5.24 15.64 0.67
CA ALA A 75 5.26 17.10 0.78
C ALA A 75 6.25 17.59 1.83
N LEU A 76 6.50 16.81 2.88
CA LEU A 76 7.44 17.16 3.94
C LEU A 76 8.91 17.02 3.51
N ASP A 77 9.19 16.20 2.50
CA ASP A 77 10.55 15.99 2.01
C ASP A 77 11.21 17.32 1.58
N ALA A 78 10.44 18.22 0.98
CA ALA A 78 10.93 19.52 0.55
C ALA A 78 11.11 20.53 1.69
N THR A 79 10.47 20.31 2.85
CA THR A 79 10.47 21.24 3.99
C THR A 79 11.35 20.79 5.15
N ASP A 80 11.85 19.56 5.12
CA ASP A 80 12.66 18.95 6.19
C ASP A 80 11.98 19.02 7.57
N ASP A 81 10.65 18.91 7.59
CA ASP A 81 9.85 18.98 8.83
C ASP A 81 9.86 17.60 9.52
N ARG A 82 10.94 17.33 10.25
CA ARG A 82 11.11 16.07 10.99
C ARG A 82 10.07 15.86 12.10
N PRO A 83 9.69 16.90 12.88
CA PRO A 83 8.65 16.73 13.89
C PRO A 83 7.34 16.25 13.31
N ARG A 84 6.92 16.77 12.16
CA ARG A 84 5.67 16.33 11.50
C ARG A 84 5.80 14.90 10.99
N ALA A 85 6.94 14.54 10.39
CA ALA A 85 7.20 13.19 9.93
C ALA A 85 7.13 12.18 11.09
N ARG A 86 7.73 12.52 12.24
CA ARG A 86 7.65 11.67 13.45
C ARG A 86 6.22 11.54 13.95
N ALA A 87 5.44 12.60 13.91
CA ALA A 87 4.04 12.56 14.33
C ALA A 87 3.21 11.61 13.44
N LEU A 88 3.43 11.66 12.13
CA LEU A 88 2.77 10.75 11.18
C LEU A 88 3.17 9.29 11.45
N ALA A 89 4.45 9.05 11.73
CA ALA A 89 4.92 7.71 12.08
C ALA A 89 4.29 7.22 13.40
N ALA A 90 4.18 8.09 14.39
CA ALA A 90 3.55 7.74 15.67
C ALA A 90 2.06 7.39 15.51
N GLU A 91 1.34 8.15 14.68
CA GLU A 91 -0.06 7.84 14.36
C GLU A 91 -0.17 6.47 13.68
N GLN A 92 0.74 6.17 12.76
CA GLN A 92 0.74 4.90 12.05
C GLN A 92 1.09 3.73 12.97
N ILE A 93 2.03 3.91 13.88
CA ILE A 93 2.37 2.90 14.89
C ILE A 93 1.13 2.57 15.73
N THR A 94 0.40 3.57 16.21
CA THR A 94 -0.83 3.37 16.97
C THR A 94 -1.88 2.59 16.17
N ALA A 95 -2.05 2.94 14.90
CA ALA A 95 -2.99 2.23 14.01
C ALA A 95 -2.58 0.77 13.81
N LEU A 96 -1.28 0.51 13.62
CA LEU A 96 -0.76 -0.84 13.45
C LEU A 96 -0.92 -1.67 14.73
N ASP A 97 -0.65 -1.08 15.89
CA ASP A 97 -0.82 -1.76 17.18
C ASP A 97 -2.27 -2.21 17.37
N ARG A 98 -3.22 -1.35 17.00
CA ARG A 98 -4.66 -1.68 17.04
C ARG A 98 -4.98 -2.86 16.11
N ARG A 99 -4.46 -2.83 14.87
CA ARG A 99 -4.67 -3.92 13.91
C ARG A 99 -4.05 -5.22 14.38
N ILE A 100 -2.86 -5.17 14.96
CA ILE A 100 -2.20 -6.34 15.54
C ILE A 100 -3.08 -6.94 16.65
N ALA A 101 -3.62 -6.10 17.55
CA ALA A 101 -4.49 -6.55 18.63
C ALA A 101 -5.77 -7.20 18.08
N GLU A 102 -6.40 -6.59 17.07
CA GLU A 102 -7.61 -7.13 16.43
C GLU A 102 -7.31 -8.47 15.74
N MET A 103 -6.22 -8.54 15.01
CA MET A 103 -5.80 -9.78 14.32
C MET A 103 -5.44 -10.88 15.30
N THR A 104 -4.78 -10.54 16.41
CA THR A 104 -4.45 -11.48 17.48
C THR A 104 -5.72 -12.05 18.11
N ALA A 105 -6.69 -11.19 18.38
CA ALA A 105 -7.99 -11.61 18.93
C ALA A 105 -8.71 -12.57 17.96
N ALA A 106 -8.72 -12.23 16.68
CA ALA A 106 -9.33 -13.09 15.65
C ALA A 106 -8.63 -14.44 15.55
N ARG A 107 -7.28 -14.44 15.56
CA ARG A 107 -6.49 -15.67 15.56
C ARG A 107 -6.81 -16.55 16.76
N ASN A 108 -6.85 -15.96 17.95
CA ASN A 108 -7.12 -16.69 19.18
C ASN A 108 -8.54 -17.27 19.16
N ALA A 109 -9.52 -16.51 18.66
CA ALA A 109 -10.88 -16.98 18.50
C ALA A 109 -10.96 -18.18 17.54
N LEU A 110 -10.29 -18.09 16.39
CA LEU A 110 -10.24 -19.19 15.43
C LEU A 110 -9.57 -20.43 16.02
N HIS A 111 -8.51 -20.23 16.81
CA HIS A 111 -7.80 -21.32 17.48
C HIS A 111 -8.75 -22.10 18.41
N ARG A 112 -9.53 -21.36 19.22
CA ARG A 112 -10.51 -21.97 20.11
C ARG A 112 -11.59 -22.72 19.34
N LEU A 113 -12.10 -22.13 18.25
CA LEU A 113 -13.13 -22.74 17.41
C LEU A 113 -12.59 -24.00 16.71
N ALA A 114 -11.37 -23.93 16.20
CA ALA A 114 -10.73 -25.07 15.56
C ALA A 114 -10.52 -26.24 16.54
N SER A 115 -10.12 -25.93 17.77
CA SER A 115 -9.96 -26.92 18.83
C SER A 115 -11.31 -27.57 19.19
N ALA A 116 -12.36 -26.76 19.29
CA ALA A 116 -13.70 -27.28 19.56
C ALA A 116 -14.23 -28.15 18.42
N CYS A 117 -13.95 -27.76 17.17
CA CYS A 117 -14.31 -28.55 15.98
C CYS A 117 -13.58 -29.89 15.97
N GLY A 118 -12.29 -29.91 16.34
CA GLY A 118 -11.47 -31.13 16.38
C GLY A 118 -11.80 -32.06 17.53
N ALA A 119 -12.52 -31.60 18.56
CA ALA A 119 -12.87 -32.40 19.72
C ALA A 119 -14.04 -33.35 19.47
N SER A 120 -14.86 -33.10 18.47
CA SER A 120 -16.04 -33.95 18.14
C SER A 120 -16.37 -33.83 16.64
N ASP A 121 -16.76 -34.94 16.06
CA ASP A 121 -17.28 -34.98 14.68
C ASP A 121 -18.81 -34.84 14.65
N ASP A 122 -19.46 -34.76 15.81
CA ASP A 122 -20.91 -34.70 15.93
C ASP A 122 -21.42 -33.28 16.12
N GLY A 123 -22.58 -32.99 15.52
CA GLY A 123 -23.26 -31.72 15.64
C GLY A 123 -22.75 -30.64 14.70
N PRO A 124 -23.28 -29.41 14.83
CA PRO A 124 -22.89 -28.30 13.99
C PRO A 124 -21.42 -27.91 14.19
N CYS A 125 -20.75 -27.52 13.11
CA CYS A 125 -19.37 -27.04 13.18
C CYS A 125 -19.30 -25.70 13.93
N PRO A 126 -18.54 -25.61 15.04
CA PRO A 126 -18.43 -24.37 15.78
C PRO A 126 -17.91 -23.19 14.99
N ILE A 127 -17.02 -23.46 14.02
CA ILE A 127 -16.45 -22.40 13.16
C ILE A 127 -17.55 -21.80 12.29
N ILE A 128 -18.32 -22.64 11.62
CA ILE A 128 -19.40 -22.18 10.73
C ILE A 128 -20.47 -21.44 11.55
N ALA A 129 -20.88 -22.02 12.68
CA ALA A 129 -21.88 -21.42 13.55
C ALA A 129 -21.47 -20.03 14.03
N ALA A 130 -20.20 -19.84 14.37
CA ALA A 130 -19.67 -18.54 14.82
C ALA A 130 -19.78 -17.46 13.74
N PHE A 131 -19.54 -17.81 12.49
CA PHE A 131 -19.62 -16.85 11.37
C PHE A 131 -21.05 -16.62 10.89
N GLU A 132 -21.96 -17.59 11.09
CA GLU A 132 -23.38 -17.41 10.76
C GLU A 132 -24.08 -16.44 11.72
N HIS A 133 -23.61 -16.35 12.97
CA HIS A 133 -24.21 -15.52 14.01
C HIS A 133 -23.16 -14.54 14.60
N PRO A 134 -22.65 -13.59 13.78
CA PRO A 134 -21.68 -12.64 14.28
C PRO A 134 -22.30 -11.72 15.34
N GLY A 135 -21.58 -11.50 16.44
CA GLY A 135 -22.02 -10.62 17.53
C GLY A 135 -22.74 -11.29 18.68
N GLU A 136 -22.88 -12.60 18.65
CA GLU A 136 -23.43 -13.37 19.80
C GLU A 136 -22.32 -13.96 20.67
#